data_919bd6080435e55a10b0ed4d7e7ef79c
#
_entry.id   919bd6080435e55a10b0ed4d7e7ef79c
#
_cell.length_a   1.000
_cell.length_b   1.000
_cell.length_c   1.000
_cell.angle_alpha   90.00
_cell.angle_beta   90.00
_cell.angle_gamma   90.00
#
_symmetry.space_group_name_H-M   'P 1'
#
loop_
_entity.id
_entity.type
_entity.pdbx_description
1 polymer ?
#
loop_
_entity_poly.entity_id
_entity_poly.type
_entity_poly.pdbx_seq_one_letter_code
_entity_poly.pdbx_strand_id
1 'polypeptide(L)'
;MIKSVILAAGKGTRMKSDKPKVLHTIFDKTLLGYIIDAVNKTGLADENFVIVGHQAERMEEFLKNNYQNAKPVLQSPQLGTGHAVSMVVPYLKDFKGQVIILNGDLPLIRPETIKEIIEFHNSNGSDLTIMSAIFDNPTGYGRVIKNEQGHVEAIIEEKDTTPEQKAVKEINAGVYVLNWEKINPAFAELKSDNAQGEYYLTDIVKWANKQNMKVKAYILKDNEELFGINCKAQLAEATKMMNRRVINKHLENGVQIVDPETTWISPETEIGADTIIYPYCYINGKNIIGKNCKIGPFAHLRGDVILEDEVKIGNFVEVKKTRMKSHTNACHLSYIGDSEFGSNVNIGAGTITANYNPLTKEKSKTILEDNVKIGSNSVLVAPVTVKEGANVGALSVITKDIPAWALAITRAPLRVLECWVKKHLE
;
A
#
# COMPACT_ATOMS: atom_id res chain seq x y z
N MET A 1 17.08 -7.19 -21.41
CA MET A 1 16.06 -6.13 -21.17
C MET A 1 14.72 -6.78 -20.89
N ILE A 2 13.99 -6.26 -19.92
CA ILE A 2 12.66 -6.78 -19.55
C ILE A 2 11.67 -5.62 -19.58
N LYS A 3 10.48 -5.85 -20.11
CA LYS A 3 9.34 -4.94 -20.04
C LYS A 3 8.23 -5.58 -19.23
N SER A 4 7.42 -4.80 -18.52
CA SER A 4 6.24 -5.33 -17.85
C SER A 4 4.96 -4.91 -18.56
N VAL A 5 3.94 -5.78 -18.52
CA VAL A 5 2.58 -5.52 -18.99
C VAL A 5 1.62 -5.81 -17.84
N ILE A 6 0.93 -4.78 -17.35
CA ILE A 6 0.04 -4.89 -16.21
C ILE A 6 -1.41 -4.74 -16.69
N LEU A 7 -2.23 -5.77 -16.48
CA LEU A 7 -3.61 -5.84 -16.94
C LEU A 7 -4.54 -5.10 -15.96
N ALA A 8 -5.01 -3.92 -16.34
CA ALA A 8 -5.82 -3.04 -15.50
C ALA A 8 -7.11 -2.52 -16.17
N ALA A 9 -7.51 -3.07 -17.33
CA ALA A 9 -8.63 -2.59 -18.15
C ALA A 9 -10.02 -3.00 -17.64
N GLY A 10 -10.12 -3.91 -16.67
CA GLY A 10 -11.38 -4.53 -16.24
C GLY A 10 -12.38 -3.55 -15.61
N LYS A 11 -13.68 -3.74 -15.87
CA LYS A 11 -14.78 -2.88 -15.34
C LYS A 11 -14.94 -2.94 -13.82
N GLY A 12 -14.56 -4.03 -13.17
CA GLY A 12 -14.63 -4.17 -11.71
C GLY A 12 -16.03 -4.01 -11.10
N THR A 13 -17.08 -4.43 -11.78
CA THR A 13 -18.49 -4.22 -11.39
C THR A 13 -18.83 -4.75 -9.99
N ARG A 14 -18.15 -5.82 -9.55
CA ARG A 14 -18.31 -6.39 -8.20
C ARG A 14 -17.83 -5.48 -7.06
N MET A 15 -17.04 -4.43 -7.38
CA MET A 15 -16.63 -3.42 -6.38
C MET A 15 -17.77 -2.48 -5.99
N LYS A 16 -18.84 -2.39 -6.80
CA LYS A 16 -19.98 -1.47 -6.60
C LYS A 16 -19.50 -0.05 -6.31
N SER A 17 -18.67 0.50 -7.19
CA SER A 17 -17.98 1.78 -7.02
C SER A 17 -17.75 2.44 -8.36
N ASP A 18 -17.84 3.79 -8.40
CA ASP A 18 -17.47 4.60 -9.55
C ASP A 18 -15.95 4.76 -9.73
N LYS A 19 -15.18 4.29 -8.74
CA LYS A 19 -13.72 4.30 -8.81
C LYS A 19 -13.23 3.03 -9.51
N PRO A 20 -12.28 3.12 -10.47
CA PRO A 20 -11.67 1.93 -11.07
C PRO A 20 -11.17 0.94 -10.02
N LYS A 21 -11.42 -0.37 -10.24
CA LYS A 21 -11.07 -1.43 -9.28
C LYS A 21 -9.64 -1.29 -8.75
N VAL A 22 -8.70 -1.14 -9.65
CA VAL A 22 -7.27 -1.14 -9.33
C VAL A 22 -6.78 0.17 -8.67
N LEU A 23 -7.61 1.22 -8.63
CA LEU A 23 -7.32 2.44 -7.88
C LEU A 23 -7.84 2.42 -6.44
N HIS A 24 -8.60 1.40 -6.01
CA HIS A 24 -8.88 1.22 -4.58
C HIS A 24 -7.59 0.98 -3.80
N THR A 25 -7.59 1.33 -2.51
CA THR A 25 -6.37 1.36 -1.71
C THR A 25 -6.38 0.30 -0.61
N ILE A 26 -5.20 -0.25 -0.35
CA ILE A 26 -4.82 -0.91 0.89
C ILE A 26 -3.96 0.10 1.64
N PHE A 27 -4.32 0.47 2.86
CA PHE A 27 -3.79 1.68 3.50
C PHE A 27 -3.92 2.89 2.55
N ASP A 28 -2.85 3.59 2.25
CA ASP A 28 -2.86 4.80 1.41
C ASP A 28 -2.41 4.54 -0.04
N LYS A 29 -2.01 3.29 -0.39
CA LYS A 29 -1.51 2.95 -1.72
C LYS A 29 -2.54 2.17 -2.53
N THR A 30 -2.70 2.51 -3.81
CA THR A 30 -3.61 1.83 -4.74
C THR A 30 -3.16 0.39 -5.03
N LEU A 31 -4.10 -0.50 -5.40
CA LEU A 31 -3.77 -1.87 -5.81
C LEU A 31 -2.76 -1.87 -6.95
N LEU A 32 -3.01 -1.05 -7.97
CA LEU A 32 -2.09 -0.88 -9.10
C LEU A 32 -0.72 -0.36 -8.65
N GLY A 33 -0.69 0.58 -7.70
CA GLY A 33 0.54 1.14 -7.15
C GLY A 33 1.42 0.07 -6.49
N TYR A 34 0.83 -0.88 -5.75
CA TYR A 34 1.59 -1.99 -5.18
C TYR A 34 2.28 -2.84 -6.25
N ILE A 35 1.60 -3.10 -7.37
CA ILE A 35 2.14 -3.94 -8.44
C ILE A 35 3.25 -3.21 -9.20
N ILE A 36 3.03 -1.95 -9.57
CA ILE A 36 4.06 -1.14 -10.23
C ILE A 36 5.30 -1.02 -9.34
N ASP A 37 5.13 -0.76 -8.04
CA ASP A 37 6.22 -0.68 -7.09
C ASP A 37 6.95 -2.03 -6.92
N ALA A 38 6.20 -3.15 -6.89
CA ALA A 38 6.80 -4.47 -6.83
C ALA A 38 7.69 -4.74 -8.05
N VAL A 39 7.22 -4.41 -9.25
CA VAL A 39 8.01 -4.51 -10.49
C VAL A 39 9.22 -3.58 -10.43
N ASN A 40 9.04 -2.31 -10.08
CA ASN A 40 10.13 -1.32 -10.02
C ASN A 40 11.22 -1.71 -9.02
N LYS A 41 10.85 -2.25 -7.86
CA LYS A 41 11.79 -2.74 -6.84
C LYS A 41 12.62 -3.93 -7.28
N THR A 42 12.23 -4.65 -8.32
CA THR A 42 13.10 -5.69 -8.89
C THR A 42 14.36 -5.10 -9.53
N GLY A 43 14.28 -3.87 -10.04
CA GLY A 43 15.31 -3.23 -10.84
C GLY A 43 15.53 -3.88 -12.22
N LEU A 44 14.66 -4.83 -12.62
CA LEU A 44 14.83 -5.61 -13.84
C LEU A 44 14.02 -5.06 -15.04
N ALA A 45 12.88 -4.41 -14.76
CA ALA A 45 12.02 -3.85 -15.81
C ALA A 45 12.35 -2.37 -16.06
N ASP A 46 12.61 -2.05 -17.34
CA ASP A 46 12.94 -0.69 -17.77
C ASP A 46 11.70 0.20 -17.97
N GLU A 47 10.55 -0.40 -18.31
CA GLU A 47 9.30 0.30 -18.63
C GLU A 47 8.10 -0.59 -18.28
N ASN A 48 7.05 0.05 -17.79
CA ASN A 48 5.80 -0.62 -17.43
C ASN A 48 4.68 -0.20 -18.40
N PHE A 49 4.11 -1.14 -19.15
CA PHE A 49 2.90 -0.91 -19.93
C PHE A 49 1.67 -1.27 -19.08
N VAL A 50 0.78 -0.31 -18.87
CA VAL A 50 -0.43 -0.53 -18.09
C VAL A 50 -1.62 -0.52 -19.03
N ILE A 51 -2.29 -1.68 -19.17
CA ILE A 51 -3.46 -1.79 -20.03
C ILE A 51 -4.65 -1.17 -19.32
N VAL A 52 -5.13 -0.07 -19.86
CA VAL A 52 -6.28 0.69 -19.34
C VAL A 52 -7.49 0.51 -20.25
N GLY A 53 -8.69 0.65 -19.71
CA GLY A 53 -9.93 0.48 -20.49
C GLY A 53 -11.08 1.24 -19.85
N HIS A 54 -11.79 0.63 -18.91
CA HIS A 54 -12.86 1.33 -18.20
C HIS A 54 -12.29 2.51 -17.41
N GLN A 55 -12.85 3.74 -17.68
CA GLN A 55 -12.36 5.01 -17.10
C GLN A 55 -10.85 5.26 -17.36
N ALA A 56 -10.41 5.02 -18.59
CA ALA A 56 -9.02 5.18 -19.01
C ALA A 56 -8.41 6.53 -18.61
N GLU A 57 -9.14 7.64 -18.78
CA GLU A 57 -8.69 8.99 -18.43
C GLU A 57 -8.25 9.11 -16.95
N ARG A 58 -9.01 8.54 -16.03
CA ARG A 58 -8.66 8.52 -14.59
C ARG A 58 -7.41 7.69 -14.31
N MET A 59 -7.24 6.60 -15.05
CA MET A 59 -6.06 5.75 -14.95
C MET A 59 -4.82 6.46 -15.50
N GLU A 60 -4.95 7.13 -16.65
CA GLU A 60 -3.89 7.92 -17.28
C GLU A 60 -3.43 9.07 -16.37
N GLU A 61 -4.39 9.82 -15.80
CA GLU A 61 -4.09 10.88 -14.83
C GLU A 61 -3.34 10.33 -13.60
N PHE A 62 -3.80 9.20 -13.05
CA PHE A 62 -3.13 8.56 -11.92
C PHE A 62 -1.69 8.16 -12.27
N LEU A 63 -1.47 7.51 -13.41
CA LEU A 63 -0.14 7.08 -13.85
C LEU A 63 0.78 8.28 -14.08
N LYS A 64 0.31 9.29 -14.80
CA LYS A 64 1.08 10.52 -15.06
C LYS A 64 1.55 11.22 -13.79
N ASN A 65 0.71 11.24 -12.75
CA ASN A 65 1.00 11.94 -11.51
C ASN A 65 1.90 11.13 -10.55
N ASN A 66 1.95 9.80 -10.68
CA ASN A 66 2.62 8.93 -9.70
C ASN A 66 3.75 8.07 -10.27
N TYR A 67 3.73 7.74 -11.59
CA TYR A 67 4.63 6.75 -12.19
C TYR A 67 5.12 7.17 -13.57
N GLN A 68 6.23 7.89 -13.64
CA GLN A 68 6.79 8.40 -14.92
C GLN A 68 7.27 7.28 -15.88
N ASN A 69 7.61 6.10 -15.33
CA ASN A 69 8.02 4.92 -16.09
C ASN A 69 6.87 3.99 -16.49
N ALA A 70 5.61 4.40 -16.22
CA ALA A 70 4.42 3.64 -16.56
C ALA A 70 3.67 4.29 -17.73
N LYS A 71 3.52 3.53 -18.83
CA LYS A 71 2.86 3.96 -20.05
C LYS A 71 1.47 3.36 -20.16
N PRO A 72 0.40 4.15 -20.17
CA PRO A 72 -0.95 3.64 -20.39
C PRO A 72 -1.10 3.17 -21.85
N VAL A 73 -1.79 2.04 -22.03
CA VAL A 73 -2.15 1.48 -23.34
C VAL A 73 -3.64 1.17 -23.32
N LEU A 74 -4.40 1.81 -24.19
CA LEU A 74 -5.85 1.68 -24.21
C LEU A 74 -6.29 0.35 -24.84
N GLN A 75 -7.13 -0.40 -24.11
CA GLN A 75 -7.89 -1.53 -24.64
C GLN A 75 -9.33 -1.11 -24.91
N SER A 76 -9.72 -0.98 -26.17
CA SER A 76 -11.09 -0.67 -26.59
C SER A 76 -11.43 -1.40 -27.90
N PRO A 77 -12.51 -2.22 -27.93
CA PRO A 77 -13.30 -2.71 -26.77
C PRO A 77 -12.55 -3.75 -25.93
N GLN A 78 -13.10 -4.07 -24.74
CA GLN A 78 -12.52 -5.08 -23.83
C GLN A 78 -12.97 -6.48 -24.25
N LEU A 79 -12.14 -7.19 -25.01
CA LEU A 79 -12.45 -8.50 -25.59
C LEU A 79 -11.68 -9.67 -24.96
N GLY A 80 -11.23 -9.51 -23.73
CA GLY A 80 -10.52 -10.54 -22.98
C GLY A 80 -9.06 -10.21 -22.70
N THR A 81 -8.39 -11.09 -21.94
CA THR A 81 -7.01 -10.89 -21.44
C THR A 81 -5.97 -11.02 -22.55
N GLY A 82 -6.15 -11.90 -23.50
CA GLY A 82 -5.28 -12.00 -24.67
C GLY A 82 -5.35 -10.77 -25.56
N HIS A 83 -6.56 -10.22 -25.79
CA HIS A 83 -6.74 -8.96 -26.49
C HIS A 83 -6.09 -7.79 -25.70
N ALA A 84 -6.12 -7.79 -24.39
CA ALA A 84 -5.45 -6.76 -23.57
C ALA A 84 -3.94 -6.73 -23.85
N VAL A 85 -3.28 -7.90 -23.86
CA VAL A 85 -1.84 -8.00 -24.16
C VAL A 85 -1.55 -7.66 -25.62
N SER A 86 -2.41 -8.01 -26.57
CA SER A 86 -2.19 -7.68 -27.99
C SER A 86 -2.10 -6.17 -28.23
N MET A 87 -2.68 -5.33 -27.37
CA MET A 87 -2.59 -3.88 -27.49
C MET A 87 -1.15 -3.33 -27.32
N VAL A 88 -0.25 -4.07 -26.69
CA VAL A 88 1.16 -3.64 -26.59
C VAL A 88 2.02 -4.08 -27.77
N VAL A 89 1.55 -4.97 -28.63
CA VAL A 89 2.31 -5.48 -29.78
C VAL A 89 2.89 -4.33 -30.64
N PRO A 90 2.13 -3.28 -31.01
CA PRO A 90 2.67 -2.17 -31.79
C PRO A 90 3.80 -1.40 -31.09
N TYR A 91 3.78 -1.34 -29.77
CA TYR A 91 4.80 -0.63 -28.97
C TYR A 91 6.07 -1.46 -28.78
N LEU A 92 5.99 -2.78 -28.97
CA LEU A 92 7.07 -3.73 -28.75
C LEU A 92 7.48 -4.43 -30.06
N LYS A 93 7.18 -3.85 -31.23
CA LYS A 93 7.42 -4.46 -32.54
C LYS A 93 8.88 -4.91 -32.75
N ASP A 94 9.83 -4.06 -32.36
CA ASP A 94 11.26 -4.32 -32.54
C ASP A 94 11.97 -4.74 -31.24
N PHE A 95 11.18 -4.99 -30.18
CA PHE A 95 11.74 -5.36 -28.88
C PHE A 95 12.21 -6.81 -28.88
N LYS A 96 13.49 -6.99 -28.53
CA LYS A 96 14.13 -8.29 -28.36
C LYS A 96 14.48 -8.49 -26.89
N GLY A 97 13.60 -9.12 -26.17
CA GLY A 97 13.79 -9.34 -24.73
C GLY A 97 12.62 -10.08 -24.12
N GLN A 98 12.50 -9.97 -22.83
CA GLN A 98 11.45 -10.63 -22.08
C GLN A 98 10.33 -9.67 -21.72
N VAL A 99 9.10 -10.18 -21.71
CA VAL A 99 7.95 -9.46 -21.21
C VAL A 99 7.38 -10.25 -20.04
N ILE A 100 7.23 -9.57 -18.89
CA ILE A 100 6.45 -10.11 -17.77
C ILE A 100 5.05 -9.52 -17.79
N ILE A 101 4.03 -10.38 -17.73
CA ILE A 101 2.61 -10.00 -17.66
C ILE A 101 2.11 -10.24 -16.25
N LEU A 102 1.43 -9.25 -15.67
CA LEU A 102 0.86 -9.30 -14.33
C LEU A 102 -0.59 -8.79 -14.33
N ASN A 103 -1.41 -9.33 -13.44
CA ASN A 103 -2.75 -8.81 -13.21
C ASN A 103 -2.73 -7.60 -12.26
N GLY A 104 -3.45 -6.53 -12.60
CA GLY A 104 -3.52 -5.28 -11.83
C GLY A 104 -4.26 -5.39 -10.50
N ASP A 105 -4.78 -6.55 -10.13
CA ASP A 105 -5.54 -6.81 -8.92
C ASP A 105 -4.85 -7.79 -7.93
N LEU A 106 -3.54 -8.02 -8.09
CA LEU A 106 -2.72 -8.88 -7.22
C LEU A 106 -1.75 -8.04 -6.35
N PRO A 107 -2.22 -7.17 -5.45
CA PRO A 107 -1.36 -6.21 -4.74
C PRO A 107 -0.42 -6.85 -3.73
N LEU A 108 -0.61 -8.14 -3.42
CA LEU A 108 0.21 -8.87 -2.46
C LEU A 108 1.44 -9.54 -3.08
N ILE A 109 1.61 -9.47 -4.41
CA ILE A 109 2.79 -10.03 -5.10
C ILE A 109 4.07 -9.32 -4.63
N ARG A 110 5.12 -10.11 -4.37
CA ARG A 110 6.39 -9.59 -3.86
C ARG A 110 7.41 -9.35 -4.98
N PRO A 111 8.29 -8.36 -4.83
CA PRO A 111 9.42 -8.15 -5.76
C PRO A 111 10.31 -9.40 -5.88
N GLU A 112 10.52 -10.11 -4.78
CA GLU A 112 11.31 -11.34 -4.72
C GLU A 112 10.70 -12.43 -5.60
N THR A 113 9.39 -12.63 -5.54
CA THR A 113 8.65 -13.59 -6.36
C THR A 113 8.72 -13.23 -7.85
N ILE A 114 8.65 -11.95 -8.18
CA ILE A 114 8.85 -11.48 -9.56
C ILE A 114 10.27 -11.79 -10.05
N LYS A 115 11.29 -11.62 -9.20
CA LYS A 115 12.67 -12.00 -9.54
C LYS A 115 12.79 -13.51 -9.69
N GLU A 116 12.25 -14.30 -8.78
CA GLU A 116 12.33 -15.76 -8.80
C GLU A 116 11.73 -16.35 -10.10
N ILE A 117 10.58 -15.88 -10.56
CA ILE A 117 10.00 -16.38 -11.82
C ILE A 117 10.84 -16.01 -13.04
N ILE A 118 11.43 -14.81 -13.06
CA ILE A 118 12.31 -14.36 -14.16
C ILE A 118 13.60 -15.21 -14.16
N GLU A 119 14.20 -15.44 -13.01
CA GLU A 119 15.38 -16.28 -12.85
C GLU A 119 15.09 -17.75 -13.25
N PHE A 120 13.92 -18.27 -12.84
CA PHE A 120 13.45 -19.58 -13.24
C PHE A 120 13.28 -19.68 -14.77
N HIS A 121 12.69 -18.66 -15.41
CA HIS A 121 12.54 -18.59 -16.86
C HIS A 121 13.90 -18.67 -17.56
N ASN A 122 14.87 -17.88 -17.10
CA ASN A 122 16.21 -17.81 -17.66
C ASN A 122 16.99 -19.11 -17.48
N SER A 123 17.03 -19.62 -16.26
CA SER A 123 17.81 -20.83 -15.91
C SER A 123 17.31 -22.08 -16.62
N ASN A 124 16.02 -22.13 -16.91
CA ASN A 124 15.43 -23.21 -17.70
C ASN A 124 15.51 -23.01 -19.20
N GLY A 125 15.96 -21.83 -19.69
CA GLY A 125 15.94 -21.50 -21.12
C GLY A 125 14.53 -21.62 -21.70
N SER A 126 13.53 -21.15 -20.98
CA SER A 126 12.12 -21.24 -21.37
C SER A 126 11.78 -20.20 -22.43
N ASP A 127 10.83 -20.50 -23.30
CA ASP A 127 10.23 -19.55 -24.23
C ASP A 127 9.00 -18.88 -23.61
N LEU A 128 8.26 -19.65 -22.80
CA LEU A 128 7.12 -19.22 -22.01
C LEU A 128 7.20 -19.84 -20.62
N THR A 129 7.10 -19.02 -19.58
CA THR A 129 6.92 -19.48 -18.20
C THR A 129 5.61 -18.93 -17.66
N ILE A 130 4.79 -19.81 -17.12
CA ILE A 130 3.58 -19.44 -16.40
C ILE A 130 3.82 -19.55 -14.90
N MET A 131 3.24 -18.66 -14.10
CA MET A 131 3.17 -18.86 -12.66
C MET A 131 1.93 -19.70 -12.35
N SER A 132 2.11 -20.74 -11.57
CA SER A 132 1.03 -21.60 -11.06
C SER A 132 1.07 -21.70 -9.53
N ALA A 133 -0.01 -22.20 -8.95
CA ALA A 133 -0.08 -22.50 -7.53
C ALA A 133 -0.97 -23.72 -7.30
N ILE A 134 -0.78 -24.39 -6.16
CA ILE A 134 -1.60 -25.53 -5.75
C ILE A 134 -2.64 -25.05 -4.74
N PHE A 135 -3.93 -25.15 -5.10
CA PHE A 135 -5.04 -24.78 -4.24
C PHE A 135 -5.88 -26.00 -3.88
N ASP A 136 -6.26 -26.13 -2.60
CA ASP A 136 -7.21 -27.17 -2.20
C ASP A 136 -8.59 -26.96 -2.81
N ASN A 137 -9.02 -25.71 -2.93
CA ASN A 137 -10.21 -25.31 -3.66
C ASN A 137 -9.83 -24.44 -4.86
N PRO A 138 -9.66 -25.00 -6.07
CA PRO A 138 -9.25 -24.27 -7.26
C PRO A 138 -10.41 -23.58 -7.99
N THR A 139 -11.62 -23.57 -7.43
CA THR A 139 -12.82 -23.01 -8.08
C THR A 139 -12.60 -21.55 -8.49
N GLY A 140 -12.96 -21.21 -9.72
CA GLY A 140 -12.86 -19.86 -10.28
C GLY A 140 -11.53 -19.53 -10.95
N TYR A 141 -10.57 -20.45 -10.95
CA TYR A 141 -9.28 -20.28 -11.63
C TYR A 141 -9.16 -21.17 -12.87
N GLY A 142 -8.33 -20.79 -13.83
CA GLY A 142 -7.89 -21.67 -14.90
C GLY A 142 -7.03 -22.82 -14.37
N ARG A 143 -7.19 -24.00 -14.95
CA ARG A 143 -6.42 -25.21 -14.55
C ARG A 143 -5.20 -25.38 -15.43
N VAL A 144 -4.07 -25.65 -14.81
CA VAL A 144 -2.82 -25.99 -15.52
C VAL A 144 -2.82 -27.48 -15.80
N ILE A 145 -2.97 -27.82 -17.07
CA ILE A 145 -2.98 -29.23 -17.54
C ILE A 145 -1.56 -29.62 -17.94
N LYS A 146 -1.10 -30.73 -17.39
CA LYS A 146 0.23 -31.31 -17.65
C LYS A 146 0.11 -32.72 -18.18
N ASN A 147 1.04 -33.12 -19.04
CA ASN A 147 1.17 -34.50 -19.45
C ASN A 147 1.84 -35.36 -18.36
N GLU A 148 1.97 -36.66 -18.63
CA GLU A 148 2.60 -37.66 -17.72
C GLU A 148 4.06 -37.32 -17.38
N GLN A 149 4.77 -36.59 -18.26
CA GLN A 149 6.14 -36.12 -18.04
C GLN A 149 6.21 -34.79 -17.29
N GLY A 150 5.07 -34.23 -16.86
CA GLY A 150 4.98 -32.95 -16.13
C GLY A 150 5.14 -31.70 -17.02
N HIS A 151 5.08 -31.84 -18.35
CA HIS A 151 5.11 -30.70 -19.25
C HIS A 151 3.74 -30.02 -19.31
N VAL A 152 3.72 -28.69 -19.28
CA VAL A 152 2.49 -27.89 -19.39
C VAL A 152 1.94 -28.02 -20.82
N GLU A 153 0.76 -28.59 -20.97
CA GLU A 153 0.10 -28.74 -22.28
C GLU A 153 -0.88 -27.61 -22.58
N ALA A 154 -1.64 -27.20 -21.56
CA ALA A 154 -2.66 -26.18 -21.70
C ALA A 154 -2.99 -25.51 -20.36
N ILE A 155 -3.63 -24.35 -20.43
CA ILE A 155 -4.42 -23.79 -19.34
C ILE A 155 -5.87 -23.78 -19.81
N ILE A 156 -6.78 -24.35 -19.00
CA ILE A 156 -8.22 -24.39 -19.32
C ILE A 156 -8.95 -23.51 -18.31
N GLU A 157 -9.64 -22.50 -18.79
CA GLU A 157 -10.43 -21.61 -17.94
C GLU A 157 -11.58 -22.37 -17.26
N GLU A 158 -11.96 -21.93 -16.04
CA GLU A 158 -12.97 -22.60 -15.19
C GLU A 158 -14.26 -22.98 -15.97
N LYS A 159 -14.75 -22.09 -16.84
CA LYS A 159 -15.98 -22.27 -17.58
C LYS A 159 -15.90 -23.29 -18.74
N ASP A 160 -14.67 -23.57 -19.17
CA ASP A 160 -14.38 -24.50 -20.29
C ASP A 160 -13.84 -25.84 -19.79
N THR A 161 -13.74 -26.05 -18.45
CA THR A 161 -13.23 -27.31 -17.87
C THR A 161 -14.23 -28.45 -17.93
N THR A 162 -13.75 -29.66 -18.23
CA THR A 162 -14.51 -30.90 -18.00
C THR A 162 -14.57 -31.23 -16.51
N PRO A 163 -15.47 -32.17 -16.07
CA PRO A 163 -15.49 -32.61 -14.67
C PRO A 163 -14.14 -33.13 -14.15
N GLU A 164 -13.41 -33.88 -14.98
CA GLU A 164 -12.07 -34.40 -14.63
C GLU A 164 -11.06 -33.28 -14.47
N GLN A 165 -11.09 -32.29 -15.37
CA GLN A 165 -10.19 -31.13 -15.31
C GLN A 165 -10.45 -30.24 -14.09
N LYS A 166 -11.70 -30.16 -13.60
CA LYS A 166 -12.07 -29.46 -12.38
C LYS A 166 -11.36 -30.00 -11.14
N ALA A 167 -11.01 -31.28 -11.12
CA ALA A 167 -10.30 -31.92 -10.02
C ALA A 167 -8.81 -31.52 -9.94
N VAL A 168 -8.25 -30.91 -11.01
CA VAL A 168 -6.86 -30.44 -11.03
C VAL A 168 -6.70 -29.29 -10.06
N LYS A 169 -5.80 -29.46 -9.07
CA LYS A 169 -5.52 -28.48 -8.02
C LYS A 169 -4.53 -27.39 -8.43
N GLU A 170 -3.75 -27.63 -9.50
CA GLU A 170 -2.80 -26.64 -10.00
C GLU A 170 -3.52 -25.59 -10.84
N ILE A 171 -3.47 -24.34 -10.37
CA ILE A 171 -4.17 -23.21 -10.97
C ILE A 171 -3.21 -22.27 -11.69
N ASN A 172 -3.74 -21.55 -12.68
CA ASN A 172 -3.06 -20.45 -13.34
C ASN A 172 -3.13 -19.18 -12.47
N ALA A 173 -1.98 -18.62 -12.13
CA ALA A 173 -1.87 -17.39 -11.34
C ALA A 173 -2.08 -16.11 -12.17
N GLY A 174 -2.13 -16.22 -13.51
CA GLY A 174 -2.25 -15.04 -14.38
C GLY A 174 -0.98 -14.19 -14.49
N VAL A 175 0.17 -14.74 -14.10
CA VAL A 175 1.48 -14.12 -14.27
C VAL A 175 2.30 -14.95 -15.26
N TYR A 176 2.90 -14.28 -16.25
CA TYR A 176 3.65 -14.93 -17.31
C TYR A 176 4.97 -14.22 -17.59
N VAL A 177 6.00 -14.99 -17.95
CA VAL A 177 7.25 -14.46 -18.51
C VAL A 177 7.41 -15.01 -19.92
N LEU A 178 7.53 -14.12 -20.90
CA LEU A 178 7.58 -14.45 -22.32
C LEU A 178 8.95 -14.06 -22.90
N ASN A 179 9.54 -14.91 -23.71
CA ASN A 179 10.47 -14.48 -24.73
C ASN A 179 9.66 -13.77 -25.82
N TRP A 180 9.68 -12.45 -25.82
CA TRP A 180 8.74 -11.65 -26.62
C TRP A 180 8.85 -11.94 -28.12
N GLU A 181 10.05 -11.96 -28.68
CA GLU A 181 10.27 -12.17 -30.11
C GLU A 181 9.66 -13.49 -30.60
N LYS A 182 9.68 -14.53 -29.75
CA LYS A 182 9.15 -15.84 -30.08
C LYS A 182 7.63 -15.95 -29.87
N ILE A 183 7.10 -15.35 -28.81
CA ILE A 183 5.70 -15.55 -28.39
C ILE A 183 4.76 -14.49 -28.98
N ASN A 184 5.23 -13.29 -29.33
CA ASN A 184 4.33 -12.24 -29.81
C ASN A 184 3.48 -12.62 -31.03
N PRO A 185 3.92 -13.50 -31.97
CA PRO A 185 3.06 -13.92 -33.10
C PRO A 185 1.77 -14.61 -32.63
N ALA A 186 1.77 -15.25 -31.45
CA ALA A 186 0.58 -15.90 -30.90
C ALA A 186 -0.60 -14.93 -30.78
N PHE A 187 -0.36 -13.64 -30.47
CA PHE A 187 -1.43 -12.67 -30.24
C PHE A 187 -2.23 -12.35 -31.54
N ALA A 188 -1.68 -12.57 -32.71
CA ALA A 188 -2.40 -12.45 -33.97
C ALA A 188 -3.27 -13.68 -34.30
N GLU A 189 -3.00 -14.82 -33.67
CA GLU A 189 -3.68 -16.10 -33.93
C GLU A 189 -4.69 -16.48 -32.83
N LEU A 190 -4.81 -15.69 -31.77
CA LEU A 190 -5.81 -15.93 -30.72
C LEU A 190 -7.23 -15.93 -31.29
N LYS A 191 -8.07 -16.81 -30.76
CA LYS A 191 -9.48 -16.94 -31.13
C LYS A 191 -10.37 -16.72 -29.92
N SER A 192 -11.65 -16.41 -30.18
CA SER A 192 -12.68 -16.25 -29.15
C SER A 192 -13.70 -17.42 -29.12
N ASP A 193 -13.31 -18.59 -29.66
CA ASP A 193 -14.15 -19.78 -29.72
C ASP A 193 -14.17 -20.50 -28.36
N ASN A 194 -14.77 -19.89 -27.34
CA ASN A 194 -14.82 -20.39 -25.97
C ASN A 194 -16.12 -19.95 -25.28
N ALA A 195 -16.39 -20.47 -24.08
CA ALA A 195 -17.62 -20.21 -23.31
C ALA A 195 -17.93 -18.75 -23.02
N GLN A 196 -16.93 -17.87 -23.08
CA GLN A 196 -17.09 -16.43 -22.80
C GLN A 196 -17.07 -15.56 -24.06
N GLY A 197 -16.69 -16.10 -25.22
CA GLY A 197 -16.50 -15.34 -26.46
C GLY A 197 -15.35 -14.34 -26.37
N GLU A 198 -14.32 -14.60 -25.53
CA GLU A 198 -13.21 -13.70 -25.26
C GLU A 198 -11.89 -14.26 -25.83
N TYR A 199 -10.94 -13.39 -26.15
CA TYR A 199 -9.57 -13.78 -26.47
C TYR A 199 -8.81 -14.07 -25.18
N TYR A 200 -8.61 -15.36 -24.86
CA TYR A 200 -7.92 -15.77 -23.65
C TYR A 200 -6.41 -15.68 -23.79
N LEU A 201 -5.75 -15.07 -22.83
CA LEU A 201 -4.28 -15.06 -22.74
C LEU A 201 -3.73 -16.50 -22.56
N THR A 202 -4.48 -17.34 -21.86
CA THR A 202 -4.12 -18.74 -21.59
C THR A 202 -3.93 -19.58 -22.85
N ASP A 203 -4.53 -19.20 -23.98
CA ASP A 203 -4.38 -19.93 -25.24
C ASP A 203 -2.99 -19.83 -25.88
N ILE A 204 -2.15 -18.84 -25.45
CA ILE A 204 -0.75 -18.77 -25.87
C ILE A 204 0.05 -20.04 -25.51
N VAL A 205 -0.36 -20.73 -24.42
CA VAL A 205 0.27 -21.99 -23.98
C VAL A 205 0.08 -23.08 -25.04
N LYS A 206 -1.16 -23.29 -25.50
CA LYS A 206 -1.45 -24.24 -26.57
C LYS A 206 -0.76 -23.88 -27.87
N TRP A 207 -0.73 -22.57 -28.19
CA TRP A 207 -0.05 -22.08 -29.37
C TRP A 207 1.47 -22.35 -29.30
N ALA A 208 2.12 -22.03 -28.17
CA ALA A 208 3.55 -22.25 -27.96
C ALA A 208 3.92 -23.75 -28.08
N ASN A 209 3.09 -24.65 -27.52
CA ASN A 209 3.32 -26.07 -27.63
C ASN A 209 3.23 -26.57 -29.09
N LYS A 210 2.28 -26.05 -29.90
CA LYS A 210 2.20 -26.36 -31.34
C LYS A 210 3.44 -25.92 -32.12
N GLN A 211 4.15 -24.90 -31.67
CA GLN A 211 5.40 -24.43 -32.24
C GLN A 211 6.64 -25.14 -31.66
N ASN A 212 6.45 -26.21 -30.86
CA ASN A 212 7.52 -26.93 -30.14
C ASN A 212 8.38 -26.04 -29.24
N MET A 213 7.78 -24.98 -28.66
CA MET A 213 8.45 -24.09 -27.75
C MET A 213 8.51 -24.65 -26.32
N LYS A 214 9.50 -24.22 -25.56
CA LYS A 214 9.70 -24.69 -24.20
C LYS A 214 8.81 -23.94 -23.22
N VAL A 215 7.70 -24.58 -22.81
CA VAL A 215 6.75 -24.06 -21.81
C VAL A 215 7.04 -24.67 -20.45
N LYS A 216 7.14 -23.84 -19.41
CA LYS A 216 7.36 -24.27 -18.02
C LYS A 216 6.37 -23.60 -17.06
N ALA A 217 6.07 -24.30 -15.95
CA ALA A 217 5.32 -23.73 -14.84
C ALA A 217 6.27 -23.48 -13.65
N TYR A 218 6.27 -22.26 -13.14
CA TYR A 218 6.86 -21.90 -11.85
C TYR A 218 5.78 -22.01 -10.79
N ILE A 219 5.93 -22.94 -9.84
CA ILE A 219 4.96 -23.14 -8.77
C ILE A 219 5.28 -22.16 -7.62
N LEU A 220 4.34 -21.28 -7.33
CA LEU A 220 4.46 -20.29 -6.26
C LEU A 220 4.47 -20.96 -4.89
N LYS A 221 5.32 -20.49 -3.99
CA LYS A 221 5.47 -21.03 -2.63
C LYS A 221 4.42 -20.47 -1.66
N ASP A 222 4.09 -19.18 -1.77
CA ASP A 222 3.16 -18.47 -0.88
C ASP A 222 1.90 -18.07 -1.66
N ASN A 223 0.85 -18.86 -1.49
CA ASN A 223 -0.41 -18.65 -2.20
C ASN A 223 -1.13 -17.33 -1.84
N GLU A 224 -0.80 -16.70 -0.70
CA GLU A 224 -1.37 -15.40 -0.33
C GLU A 224 -1.04 -14.30 -1.36
N GLU A 225 0.08 -14.42 -2.07
CA GLU A 225 0.48 -13.47 -3.11
C GLU A 225 -0.48 -13.43 -4.31
N LEU A 226 -1.27 -14.50 -4.51
CA LEU A 226 -2.27 -14.60 -5.58
C LEU A 226 -3.66 -14.16 -5.16
N PHE A 227 -3.80 -13.57 -3.99
CA PHE A 227 -5.11 -13.12 -3.52
C PHE A 227 -5.61 -11.94 -4.37
N GLY A 228 -6.45 -12.25 -5.35
CA GLY A 228 -7.04 -11.28 -6.28
C GLY A 228 -8.20 -10.53 -5.66
N ILE A 229 -8.24 -9.22 -5.87
CA ILE A 229 -9.26 -8.35 -5.29
C ILE A 229 -10.31 -7.99 -6.33
N ASN A 230 -11.54 -8.46 -6.13
CA ASN A 230 -12.67 -8.23 -7.03
C ASN A 230 -13.88 -7.58 -6.35
N CYS A 231 -13.92 -7.55 -5.02
CA CYS A 231 -15.01 -6.94 -4.25
C CYS A 231 -14.47 -6.32 -2.94
N LYS A 232 -15.31 -5.56 -2.24
CA LYS A 232 -14.93 -4.89 -0.98
C LYS A 232 -14.56 -5.86 0.15
N ALA A 233 -15.18 -7.04 0.20
CA ALA A 233 -14.85 -8.06 1.19
C ALA A 233 -13.42 -8.58 0.97
N GLN A 234 -13.05 -8.88 -0.30
CA GLN A 234 -11.68 -9.27 -0.64
C GLN A 234 -10.68 -8.15 -0.40
N LEU A 235 -11.06 -6.89 -0.62
CA LEU A 235 -10.21 -5.75 -0.29
C LEU A 235 -9.90 -5.68 1.21
N ALA A 236 -10.91 -5.88 2.06
CA ALA A 236 -10.73 -5.91 3.51
C ALA A 236 -9.81 -7.07 3.95
N GLU A 237 -9.98 -8.25 3.35
CA GLU A 237 -9.14 -9.40 3.67
C GLU A 237 -7.69 -9.20 3.21
N ALA A 238 -7.47 -8.69 1.99
CA ALA A 238 -6.14 -8.34 1.51
C ALA A 238 -5.45 -7.29 2.39
N THR A 239 -6.23 -6.34 2.95
CA THR A 239 -5.70 -5.35 3.89
C THR A 239 -5.21 -6.01 5.18
N LYS A 240 -5.93 -7.01 5.71
CA LYS A 240 -5.49 -7.79 6.88
C LYS A 240 -4.24 -8.61 6.58
N MET A 241 -4.19 -9.28 5.41
CA MET A 241 -3.02 -10.05 4.98
C MET A 241 -1.79 -9.15 4.87
N MET A 242 -1.93 -7.97 4.24
CA MET A 242 -0.84 -7.00 4.14
C MET A 242 -0.40 -6.52 5.53
N ASN A 243 -1.34 -6.18 6.42
CA ASN A 243 -1.04 -5.75 7.78
C ASN A 243 -0.27 -6.83 8.55
N ARG A 244 -0.71 -8.08 8.50
CA ARG A 244 -0.02 -9.21 9.14
C ARG A 244 1.41 -9.36 8.65
N ARG A 245 1.63 -9.24 7.34
CA ARG A 245 2.97 -9.28 6.73
C ARG A 245 3.87 -8.16 7.26
N VAL A 246 3.34 -6.94 7.35
CA VAL A 246 4.07 -5.78 7.89
C VAL A 246 4.40 -5.95 9.37
N ILE A 247 3.43 -6.38 10.16
CA ILE A 247 3.60 -6.67 11.59
C ILE A 247 4.68 -7.72 11.83
N ASN A 248 4.62 -8.86 11.12
CA ASN A 248 5.63 -9.92 11.25
C ASN A 248 7.03 -9.40 10.95
N LYS A 249 7.19 -8.60 9.87
CA LYS A 249 8.47 -7.97 9.54
C LYS A 249 8.99 -7.10 10.69
N HIS A 250 8.13 -6.31 11.34
CA HIS A 250 8.56 -5.48 12.47
C HIS A 250 8.92 -6.30 13.72
N LEU A 251 8.15 -7.35 14.02
CA LEU A 251 8.46 -8.28 15.11
C LEU A 251 9.83 -8.94 14.89
N GLU A 252 10.11 -9.41 13.68
CA GLU A 252 11.41 -10.00 13.30
C GLU A 252 12.56 -8.99 13.40
N ASN A 253 12.30 -7.71 13.22
CA ASN A 253 13.27 -6.62 13.35
C ASN A 253 13.40 -6.06 14.78
N GLY A 254 12.83 -6.73 15.78
CA GLY A 254 12.99 -6.38 17.19
C GLY A 254 12.03 -5.32 17.71
N VAL A 255 10.95 -5.03 17.02
CA VAL A 255 9.86 -4.16 17.51
C VAL A 255 8.92 -5.00 18.38
N GLN A 256 8.54 -4.52 19.56
CA GLN A 256 7.53 -5.17 20.39
C GLN A 256 6.14 -4.66 20.02
N ILE A 257 5.28 -5.49 19.45
CA ILE A 257 3.88 -5.20 19.19
C ILE A 257 3.04 -6.02 20.16
N VAL A 258 2.39 -5.32 21.11
CA VAL A 258 1.72 -5.97 22.26
C VAL A 258 0.49 -6.77 21.80
N ASP A 259 -0.25 -6.24 20.84
CA ASP A 259 -1.41 -6.92 20.25
C ASP A 259 -1.40 -6.74 18.72
N PRO A 260 -0.86 -7.73 18.00
CA PRO A 260 -0.82 -7.73 16.53
C PRO A 260 -2.19 -7.64 15.85
N GLU A 261 -3.25 -8.16 16.48
CA GLU A 261 -4.58 -8.25 15.86
C GLU A 261 -5.32 -6.90 15.85
N THR A 262 -5.03 -6.02 16.80
CA THR A 262 -5.67 -4.70 16.91
C THR A 262 -4.78 -3.56 16.43
N THR A 263 -3.55 -3.86 16.04
CA THR A 263 -2.57 -2.86 15.57
C THR A 263 -2.50 -2.85 14.06
N TRP A 264 -2.52 -1.65 13.45
CA TRP A 264 -2.46 -1.45 12.01
C TRP A 264 -1.27 -0.58 11.63
N ILE A 265 -0.38 -1.11 10.78
CA ILE A 265 0.85 -0.44 10.38
C ILE A 265 0.99 -0.45 8.85
N SER A 266 1.13 0.73 8.25
CA SER A 266 1.37 0.87 6.81
C SER A 266 2.70 0.24 6.39
N PRO A 267 2.76 -0.42 5.21
CA PRO A 267 4.01 -0.97 4.67
C PRO A 267 5.13 0.06 4.46
N GLU A 268 4.81 1.35 4.43
CA GLU A 268 5.77 2.44 4.24
C GLU A 268 6.32 2.99 5.56
N THR A 269 5.88 2.46 6.69
CA THR A 269 6.36 2.83 8.02
C THR A 269 7.62 2.04 8.37
N GLU A 270 8.63 2.75 8.86
CA GLU A 270 9.87 2.18 9.41
C GLU A 270 9.88 2.37 10.93
N ILE A 271 10.24 1.32 11.68
CA ILE A 271 10.26 1.33 13.14
C ILE A 271 11.57 0.73 13.64
N GLY A 272 12.26 1.47 14.51
CA GLY A 272 13.50 1.02 15.16
C GLY A 272 13.26 -0.04 16.23
N ALA A 273 14.27 -0.87 16.46
CA ALA A 273 14.25 -1.94 17.47
C ALA A 273 13.97 -1.40 18.88
N ASP A 274 13.47 -2.26 19.75
CA ASP A 274 13.09 -1.98 21.15
C ASP A 274 11.95 -0.93 21.31
N THR A 275 11.34 -0.50 20.20
CA THR A 275 10.12 0.31 20.22
C THR A 275 8.91 -0.57 20.55
N ILE A 276 8.05 -0.05 21.44
CA ILE A 276 6.85 -0.77 21.89
C ILE A 276 5.60 -0.10 21.27
N ILE A 277 4.81 -0.89 20.54
CA ILE A 277 3.51 -0.48 20.03
C ILE A 277 2.41 -1.15 20.86
N TYR A 278 1.62 -0.34 21.53
CA TYR A 278 0.50 -0.80 22.35
C TYR A 278 -0.75 -1.05 21.49
N PRO A 279 -1.78 -1.76 22.04
CA PRO A 279 -3.00 -2.12 21.28
C PRO A 279 -3.74 -0.92 20.69
N TYR A 280 -4.52 -1.18 19.63
CA TYR A 280 -5.42 -0.21 18.96
C TYR A 280 -4.71 0.98 18.35
N CYS A 281 -3.45 0.84 17.96
CA CYS A 281 -2.75 1.87 17.20
C CYS A 281 -3.06 1.77 15.71
N TYR A 282 -3.26 2.93 15.06
CA TYR A 282 -3.40 3.02 13.61
C TYR A 282 -2.29 3.92 13.05
N ILE A 283 -1.30 3.29 12.41
CA ILE A 283 -0.10 3.94 11.89
C ILE A 283 -0.15 3.85 10.37
N ASN A 284 -0.66 4.88 9.71
CA ASN A 284 -0.80 4.88 8.25
C ASN A 284 0.11 5.90 7.57
N GLY A 285 0.39 5.66 6.27
CA GLY A 285 1.29 6.45 5.48
C GLY A 285 2.77 6.18 5.78
N LYS A 286 3.62 7.05 5.26
CA LYS A 286 5.06 6.96 5.46
C LYS A 286 5.44 7.59 6.80
N ASN A 287 5.99 6.79 7.71
CA ASN A 287 6.49 7.27 9.00
C ASN A 287 7.88 6.68 9.27
N ILE A 288 8.67 7.40 10.05
CA ILE A 288 9.96 6.94 10.55
C ILE A 288 9.92 7.06 12.08
N ILE A 289 9.97 5.94 12.76
CA ILE A 289 9.94 5.85 14.23
C ILE A 289 11.27 5.27 14.68
N GLY A 290 11.97 5.98 15.56
CA GLY A 290 13.26 5.60 16.11
C GLY A 290 13.20 4.40 17.04
N LYS A 291 14.27 4.19 17.80
CA LYS A 291 14.43 3.12 18.78
C LYS A 291 13.86 3.51 20.14
N ASN A 292 13.52 2.51 20.96
CA ASN A 292 13.07 2.70 22.35
C ASN A 292 11.85 3.64 22.48
N CYS A 293 11.08 3.87 21.40
CA CYS A 293 9.86 4.65 21.44
C CYS A 293 8.72 3.87 22.11
N LYS A 294 7.70 4.60 22.59
CA LYS A 294 6.47 4.00 23.13
C LYS A 294 5.26 4.64 22.46
N ILE A 295 4.49 3.84 21.71
CA ILE A 295 3.38 4.34 20.89
C ILE A 295 2.07 3.69 21.36
N GLY A 296 1.09 4.50 21.73
CA GLY A 296 -0.24 4.04 22.11
C GLY A 296 -0.44 3.88 23.62
N PRO A 297 -1.55 3.19 24.04
CA PRO A 297 -2.60 2.64 23.15
C PRO A 297 -3.45 3.74 22.46
N PHE A 298 -4.25 3.34 21.47
CA PHE A 298 -5.16 4.24 20.72
C PHE A 298 -4.46 5.46 20.11
N ALA A 299 -3.21 5.33 19.69
CA ALA A 299 -2.49 6.38 18.98
C ALA A 299 -2.76 6.32 17.46
N HIS A 300 -2.88 7.51 16.83
CA HIS A 300 -3.06 7.63 15.40
C HIS A 300 -1.93 8.45 14.75
N LEU A 301 -1.04 7.80 14.00
CA LEU A 301 -0.02 8.46 13.20
C LEU A 301 -0.49 8.51 11.73
N ARG A 302 -0.60 9.75 11.16
CA ARG A 302 -1.26 10.00 9.86
C ARG A 302 -0.29 10.33 8.72
N GLY A 303 0.87 9.71 8.70
CA GLY A 303 1.87 9.90 7.66
C GLY A 303 2.73 11.16 7.80
N ASP A 304 3.89 11.11 7.18
CA ASP A 304 4.95 12.13 7.26
C ASP A 304 5.34 12.46 8.70
N VAL A 305 5.33 11.45 9.59
CA VAL A 305 5.73 11.58 10.99
C VAL A 305 7.13 11.03 11.17
N ILE A 306 7.99 11.81 11.79
CA ILE A 306 9.36 11.43 12.15
C ILE A 306 9.51 11.55 13.67
N LEU A 307 9.64 10.42 14.33
CA LEU A 307 9.93 10.34 15.76
C LEU A 307 11.36 9.84 15.92
N GLU A 308 12.22 10.63 16.56
CA GLU A 308 13.56 10.18 16.91
C GLU A 308 13.50 9.21 18.11
N ASP A 309 14.64 8.79 18.63
CA ASP A 309 14.71 7.77 19.68
C ASP A 309 14.05 8.24 21.00
N GLU A 310 13.48 7.29 21.72
CA GLU A 310 12.88 7.48 23.05
C GLU A 310 11.69 8.46 23.12
N VAL A 311 11.03 8.71 21.98
CA VAL A 311 9.79 9.49 21.91
C VAL A 311 8.61 8.67 22.45
N LYS A 312 7.71 9.36 23.18
CA LYS A 312 6.47 8.74 23.69
C LYS A 312 5.24 9.45 23.11
N ILE A 313 4.44 8.66 22.41
CA ILE A 313 3.10 9.05 21.93
C ILE A 313 2.10 8.18 22.67
N GLY A 314 1.28 8.78 23.51
CA GLY A 314 0.40 8.00 24.37
C GLY A 314 -1.04 7.93 23.88
N ASN A 315 -1.94 7.82 24.85
CA ASN A 315 -3.35 7.47 24.66
C ASN A 315 -4.15 8.60 24.01
N PHE A 316 -4.87 8.27 22.92
CA PHE A 316 -5.69 9.20 22.13
C PHE A 316 -4.91 10.42 21.62
N VAL A 317 -3.68 10.19 21.17
CA VAL A 317 -2.86 11.20 20.53
C VAL A 317 -2.85 10.99 19.02
N GLU A 318 -3.21 12.03 18.29
CA GLU A 318 -3.10 12.08 16.84
C GLU A 318 -1.90 12.91 16.43
N VAL A 319 -1.04 12.36 15.56
CA VAL A 319 0.15 13.04 15.02
C VAL A 319 0.14 12.99 13.51
N LYS A 320 0.42 14.13 12.86
CA LYS A 320 0.45 14.25 11.40
C LYS A 320 1.52 15.25 10.94
N LYS A 321 2.29 14.88 9.91
CA LYS A 321 3.30 15.79 9.30
C LYS A 321 4.16 16.50 10.36
N THR A 322 4.73 15.73 11.26
CA THR A 322 5.39 16.26 12.46
C THR A 322 6.72 15.55 12.68
N ARG A 323 7.74 16.32 13.03
CA ARG A 323 9.01 15.79 13.52
C ARG A 323 9.13 16.05 15.02
N MET A 324 9.50 15.03 15.77
CA MET A 324 9.83 15.11 17.21
C MET A 324 11.22 14.56 17.44
N LYS A 325 12.10 15.37 18.05
CA LYS A 325 13.42 14.91 18.46
C LYS A 325 13.34 14.06 19.73
N SER A 326 14.47 13.44 20.04
CA SER A 326 14.59 12.44 21.11
C SER A 326 14.08 12.94 22.47
N HIS A 327 13.59 11.98 23.28
CA HIS A 327 13.05 12.20 24.63
C HIS A 327 11.81 13.11 24.72
N THR A 328 11.15 13.39 23.59
CA THR A 328 9.93 14.20 23.56
C THR A 328 8.70 13.36 23.86
N ASN A 329 7.78 13.91 24.67
CA ASN A 329 6.61 13.19 25.17
C ASN A 329 5.31 13.92 24.85
N ALA A 330 4.35 13.22 24.27
CA ALA A 330 2.95 13.63 24.07
C ALA A 330 2.06 12.47 24.48
N CYS A 331 1.70 12.38 25.76
CA CYS A 331 1.18 11.14 26.33
C CYS A 331 -0.35 11.05 26.37
N HIS A 332 -1.11 12.13 26.16
CA HIS A 332 -2.54 12.12 26.41
C HIS A 332 -3.32 13.12 25.53
N LEU A 333 -4.41 12.62 24.88
CA LEU A 333 -5.53 13.42 24.38
C LEU A 333 -5.13 14.65 23.54
N SER A 334 -4.14 14.55 22.66
CA SER A 334 -3.57 15.70 21.96
C SER A 334 -3.69 15.56 20.44
N TYR A 335 -3.84 16.69 19.75
CA TYR A 335 -3.66 16.77 18.30
C TYR A 335 -2.40 17.55 17.97
N ILE A 336 -1.48 16.91 17.23
CA ILE A 336 -0.20 17.46 16.84
C ILE A 336 -0.07 17.36 15.31
N GLY A 337 -0.21 18.50 14.64
CA GLY A 337 -0.15 18.57 13.17
C GLY A 337 0.78 19.66 12.69
N ASP A 338 1.47 19.39 11.57
CA ASP A 338 2.39 20.32 10.89
C ASP A 338 3.38 20.98 11.88
N SER A 339 4.09 20.17 12.69
CA SER A 339 4.88 20.67 13.82
C SER A 339 6.32 20.17 13.79
N GLU A 340 7.21 20.95 14.41
CA GLU A 340 8.61 20.59 14.66
C GLU A 340 8.91 20.75 16.14
N PHE A 341 9.23 19.65 16.83
CA PHE A 341 9.55 19.66 18.25
C PHE A 341 11.01 19.29 18.47
N GLY A 342 11.68 20.06 19.28
CA GLY A 342 13.03 19.81 19.77
C GLY A 342 13.10 18.60 20.68
N SER A 343 14.27 18.44 21.31
CA SER A 343 14.52 17.37 22.27
C SER A 343 13.95 17.71 23.65
N ASN A 344 13.57 16.66 24.41
CA ASN A 344 13.10 16.80 25.78
C ASN A 344 11.87 17.74 25.93
N VAL A 345 11.03 17.84 24.90
CA VAL A 345 9.77 18.58 24.93
C VAL A 345 8.71 17.76 25.67
N ASN A 346 7.89 18.41 26.47
CA ASN A 346 6.74 17.77 27.13
C ASN A 346 5.44 18.44 26.76
N ILE A 347 4.53 17.68 26.17
CA ILE A 347 3.19 18.14 25.79
C ILE A 347 2.17 17.71 26.84
N GLY A 348 1.53 18.67 27.48
CA GLY A 348 0.45 18.45 28.45
C GLY A 348 -0.79 17.86 27.78
N ALA A 349 -1.58 17.11 28.56
CA ALA A 349 -2.81 16.49 28.08
C ALA A 349 -3.79 17.52 27.47
N GLY A 350 -4.43 17.18 26.38
CA GLY A 350 -5.41 18.04 25.71
C GLY A 350 -4.80 19.19 24.90
N THR A 351 -3.51 19.18 24.64
CA THR A 351 -2.84 20.21 23.81
C THR A 351 -3.21 20.05 22.34
N ILE A 352 -3.51 21.18 21.69
CA ILE A 352 -3.86 21.24 20.26
C ILE A 352 -2.89 22.20 19.54
N THR A 353 -2.28 21.74 18.45
CA THR A 353 -1.65 22.61 17.48
C THR A 353 -2.71 23.03 16.44
N ALA A 354 -3.18 24.29 16.54
CA ALA A 354 -4.19 24.81 15.60
C ALA A 354 -3.48 25.28 14.33
N ASN A 355 -3.27 24.34 13.41
CA ASN A 355 -2.41 24.46 12.23
C ASN A 355 -3.14 24.83 10.92
N TYR A 356 -4.48 24.92 10.92
CA TYR A 356 -5.29 25.13 9.72
C TYR A 356 -6.14 26.40 9.80
N ASN A 357 -6.00 27.26 8.78
CA ASN A 357 -6.87 28.42 8.60
C ASN A 357 -8.02 28.07 7.66
N PRO A 358 -9.27 28.00 8.14
CA PRO A 358 -10.43 27.61 7.31
C PRO A 358 -10.79 28.63 6.22
N LEU A 359 -10.36 29.89 6.36
CA LEU A 359 -10.65 30.94 5.38
C LEU A 359 -9.70 30.88 4.18
N THR A 360 -8.38 30.82 4.45
CA THR A 360 -7.34 30.75 3.41
C THR A 360 -7.05 29.33 2.94
N LYS A 361 -7.51 28.32 3.69
CA LYS A 361 -7.19 26.88 3.50
C LYS A 361 -5.69 26.56 3.63
N GLU A 362 -4.93 27.48 4.16
CA GLU A 362 -3.51 27.33 4.40
C GLU A 362 -3.22 26.61 5.72
N LYS A 363 -2.07 25.95 5.76
CA LYS A 363 -1.53 25.33 6.97
C LYS A 363 -0.25 26.04 7.39
N SER A 364 -0.10 26.23 8.69
CA SER A 364 1.05 26.85 9.30
C SER A 364 1.69 25.92 10.33
N LYS A 365 2.98 26.13 10.62
CA LYS A 365 3.75 25.27 11.51
C LYS A 365 3.73 25.78 12.95
N THR A 366 3.77 24.83 13.90
CA THR A 366 4.13 25.06 15.30
C THR A 366 5.55 24.57 15.53
N ILE A 367 6.40 25.41 16.09
CA ILE A 367 7.79 25.07 16.41
C ILE A 367 7.97 25.15 17.93
N LEU A 368 8.41 24.06 18.54
CA LEU A 368 8.82 24.01 19.93
C LEU A 368 10.31 23.67 19.98
N GLU A 369 11.12 24.56 20.51
CA GLU A 369 12.56 24.30 20.65
C GLU A 369 12.84 23.31 21.80
N ASP A 370 14.11 23.04 22.06
CA ASP A 370 14.53 22.09 23.10
C ASP A 370 14.04 22.48 24.50
N ASN A 371 13.74 21.48 25.31
CA ASN A 371 13.35 21.65 26.73
C ASN A 371 12.00 22.35 26.97
N VAL A 372 11.21 22.65 25.97
CA VAL A 372 9.91 23.33 26.12
C VAL A 372 8.91 22.43 26.87
N LYS A 373 8.11 23.07 27.75
CA LYS A 373 7.03 22.40 28.49
C LYS A 373 5.70 23.09 28.19
N ILE A 374 4.74 22.36 27.68
CA ILE A 374 3.38 22.85 27.40
C ILE A 374 2.43 22.33 28.47
N GLY A 375 1.74 23.22 29.14
CA GLY A 375 0.72 22.86 30.14
C GLY A 375 -0.54 22.27 29.50
N SER A 376 -1.28 21.47 30.27
CA SER A 376 -2.48 20.78 29.80
C SER A 376 -3.56 21.73 29.26
N ASN A 377 -4.34 21.25 28.28
CA ASN A 377 -5.43 21.99 27.63
C ASN A 377 -4.98 23.33 27.01
N SER A 378 -3.76 23.41 26.51
CA SER A 378 -3.25 24.59 25.82
C SER A 378 -3.52 24.48 24.31
N VAL A 379 -3.73 25.63 23.66
CA VAL A 379 -3.89 25.74 22.21
C VAL A 379 -2.73 26.58 21.66
N LEU A 380 -1.98 26.02 20.74
CA LEU A 380 -0.89 26.70 20.03
C LEU A 380 -1.42 27.10 18.64
N VAL A 381 -1.67 28.39 18.43
CA VAL A 381 -2.24 28.91 17.18
C VAL A 381 -1.08 29.21 16.22
N ALA A 382 -0.92 28.32 15.24
CA ALA A 382 0.17 28.45 14.26
C ALA A 382 -0.11 29.60 13.23
N PRO A 383 0.95 30.29 12.73
CA PRO A 383 2.36 30.00 13.02
C PRO A 383 2.79 30.51 14.40
N VAL A 384 3.51 29.68 15.15
CA VAL A 384 4.03 30.07 16.48
C VAL A 384 5.28 29.28 16.80
N THR A 385 6.26 29.99 17.42
CA THR A 385 7.49 29.42 17.94
C THR A 385 7.55 29.58 19.45
N VAL A 386 7.72 28.50 20.18
CA VAL A 386 8.05 28.52 21.61
C VAL A 386 9.52 28.16 21.76
N LYS A 387 10.31 29.12 22.19
CA LYS A 387 11.77 28.99 22.23
C LYS A 387 12.25 28.15 23.41
N GLU A 388 13.52 27.75 23.34
CA GLU A 388 14.19 26.85 24.27
C GLU A 388 13.87 27.11 25.74
N GLY A 389 13.58 26.07 26.49
CA GLY A 389 13.31 26.08 27.92
C GLY A 389 12.06 26.85 28.37
N ALA A 390 11.29 27.41 27.45
CA ALA A 390 10.07 28.13 27.82
C ALA A 390 8.97 27.18 28.33
N ASN A 391 8.15 27.68 29.23
CA ASN A 391 6.99 26.98 29.78
C ASN A 391 5.69 27.70 29.40
N VAL A 392 4.69 26.97 29.04
CA VAL A 392 3.31 27.44 28.83
C VAL A 392 2.44 26.92 29.96
N GLY A 393 1.77 27.81 30.68
CA GLY A 393 0.85 27.43 31.76
C GLY A 393 -0.38 26.73 31.22
N ALA A 394 -0.94 25.79 31.98
CA ALA A 394 -2.16 25.08 31.58
C ALA A 394 -3.31 26.03 31.21
N LEU A 395 -4.20 25.60 30.31
CA LEU A 395 -5.34 26.36 29.79
C LEU A 395 -4.95 27.66 29.06
N SER A 396 -3.78 27.72 28.44
CA SER A 396 -3.31 28.89 27.71
C SER A 396 -3.57 28.77 26.19
N VAL A 397 -3.92 29.92 25.59
CA VAL A 397 -4.03 30.05 24.11
C VAL A 397 -2.85 30.92 23.65
N ILE A 398 -1.91 30.32 22.93
CA ILE A 398 -0.68 30.97 22.49
C ILE A 398 -0.82 31.37 21.04
N THR A 399 -0.79 32.70 20.80
CA THR A 399 -0.97 33.33 19.49
C THR A 399 0.24 34.13 19.02
N LYS A 400 1.33 34.14 19.82
CA LYS A 400 2.59 34.86 19.55
C LYS A 400 3.76 34.01 19.99
N ASP A 401 4.92 34.26 19.41
CA ASP A 401 6.16 33.60 19.78
C ASP A 401 6.49 33.84 21.25
N ILE A 402 6.98 32.79 21.91
CA ILE A 402 7.39 32.85 23.33
C ILE A 402 8.92 32.84 23.37
N PRO A 403 9.52 33.85 24.04
CA PRO A 403 10.98 33.91 24.24
C PRO A 403 11.51 32.71 25.03
N ALA A 404 12.79 32.41 24.85
CA ALA A 404 13.47 31.36 25.60
C ALA A 404 13.37 31.61 27.11
N TRP A 405 13.21 30.52 27.89
CA TRP A 405 13.15 30.49 29.34
C TRP A 405 12.00 31.31 29.95
N ALA A 406 11.01 31.71 29.15
CA ALA A 406 9.85 32.46 29.61
C ALA A 406 8.72 31.57 30.12
N LEU A 407 7.87 32.11 30.98
CA LEU A 407 6.59 31.54 31.35
C LEU A 407 5.45 32.32 30.66
N ALA A 408 4.69 31.65 29.78
CA ALA A 408 3.53 32.23 29.11
C ALA A 408 2.23 31.75 29.75
N ILE A 409 1.32 32.63 30.10
CA ILE A 409 0.01 32.34 30.70
C ILE A 409 -1.03 33.28 30.13
N THR A 410 -2.17 32.74 29.64
CA THR A 410 -3.26 33.54 29.08
C THR A 410 -4.62 33.30 29.77
N ARG A 411 -4.68 32.45 30.79
CA ARG A 411 -5.91 32.19 31.55
C ARG A 411 -6.31 33.33 32.47
N ALA A 412 -7.62 33.54 32.64
CA ALA A 412 -8.16 34.52 33.58
C ALA A 412 -7.82 34.15 35.05
N PRO A 413 -7.71 35.15 35.95
CA PRO A 413 -7.58 34.90 37.39
C PRO A 413 -8.77 34.10 37.94
N LEU A 414 -8.50 33.24 38.90
CA LEU A 414 -9.55 32.48 39.58
C LEU A 414 -10.45 33.44 40.39
N ARG A 415 -11.75 33.31 40.16
CA ARG A 415 -12.79 33.96 41.02
C ARG A 415 -13.56 32.87 41.75
N VAL A 416 -13.65 33.02 43.06
CA VAL A 416 -14.45 32.13 43.95
C VAL A 416 -15.64 32.92 44.48
N LEU A 417 -16.84 32.41 44.29
CA LEU A 417 -18.07 32.96 44.88
C LEU A 417 -18.55 32.00 45.93
N GLU A 418 -18.25 32.32 47.20
CA GLU A 418 -18.62 31.46 48.33
C GLU A 418 -20.11 31.36 48.49
N CYS A 419 -20.58 30.17 48.83
CA CYS A 419 -21.98 29.85 49.05
C CYS A 419 -22.91 30.09 47.83
N TRP A 420 -22.39 30.34 46.63
CA TRP A 420 -23.18 30.67 45.42
C TRP A 420 -24.25 29.61 45.14
N VAL A 421 -23.88 28.33 45.14
CA VAL A 421 -24.81 27.22 44.90
C VAL A 421 -25.91 27.17 45.97
N LYS A 422 -25.54 27.30 47.25
CA LYS A 422 -26.48 27.27 48.37
C LYS A 422 -27.55 28.35 48.25
N LYS A 423 -27.17 29.56 47.88
CA LYS A 423 -28.08 30.70 47.65
C LYS A 423 -29.05 30.55 46.49
N HIS A 424 -28.85 29.57 45.60
CA HIS A 424 -29.70 29.32 44.42
C HIS A 424 -30.50 28.02 44.57
N LEU A 425 -30.35 27.30 45.66
CA LEU A 425 -31.12 26.10 45.98
C LEU A 425 -32.30 26.41 46.95
N GLU A 426 -32.31 27.59 47.55
CA GLU A 426 -33.42 28.16 48.33
C GLU A 426 -34.34 29.00 47.40
#